data_a1826ec0be1d6945858c454e8680e96f
#
_entry.id   a1826ec0be1d6945858c454e8680e96f
#
_cell.length_a   1.000
_cell.length_b   1.000
_cell.length_c   1.000
_cell.angle_alpha   90.00
_cell.angle_beta   90.00
_cell.angle_gamma   90.00
#
_symmetry.space_group_name_H-M   'P 1'
#
loop_
_entity.id
_entity.type
_entity.pdbx_description
1 polymer ?
#
loop_
_entity_poly.entity_id
_entity_poly.type
_entity_poly.pdbx_seq_one_letter_code
_entity_poly.pdbx_strand_id
1 'polypeptide(L)'
;MVGPPPLQGLKVLEFAGLAPGPYTGLLLADAGAKVLRIDRHTTAGQAVPAPDILTRHKSSIAVDLKSQDGVEFIKELSKTADVIIDPFRPGVLEKLGIGPQILCVINPRLIYGRLTGFRRDGKYAQMAGHDINYLAVSGVLSLLGRSGDKPYPPQNILADFAGGGASLFQGILLAIIAREKSGKGQIVEANMVDGSSHLATFPRQGLKLPYGNHPRGENLLDGGCPYYDTYETKDGKYMAVGALEPHFYAVFIKGLGLSNQKWEKRHSDRASWPEMRLEFETIFKSKTRSEWEKIFDGTDSCCTPVLEYSELEMDNNREGDQRPPVTLRETPCLAISQKGTDPSIHGQGPGIPGGGYSGTFLIPGQGGEEALKDWLGWKKGKDFDTRDGGFILKNKSKL
;
A
#
# COMPACT_ATOMS: atom_id res chain seq x y z
N MET A 1 30.13 3.15 -4.25
CA MET A 1 29.37 4.30 -3.70
C MET A 1 27.89 4.05 -3.99
N VAL A 2 27.04 4.21 -2.99
CA VAL A 2 25.60 4.12 -3.15
C VAL A 2 25.11 5.36 -3.90
N GLY A 3 24.33 5.16 -4.97
CA GLY A 3 23.75 6.24 -5.77
C GLY A 3 22.53 6.88 -5.09
N PRO A 4 21.98 7.93 -5.69
CA PRO A 4 20.77 8.56 -5.21
C PRO A 4 19.55 7.63 -5.36
N PRO A 5 18.46 7.87 -4.61
CA PRO A 5 17.21 7.14 -4.81
C PRO A 5 16.69 7.19 -6.26
N PRO A 6 16.00 6.14 -6.74
CA PRO A 6 15.71 5.97 -8.17
C PRO A 6 14.82 7.06 -8.77
N LEU A 7 13.98 7.72 -7.96
CA LEU A 7 13.10 8.80 -8.41
C LEU A 7 13.54 10.18 -7.94
N GLN A 8 14.83 10.34 -7.57
CA GLN A 8 15.35 11.64 -7.15
C GLN A 8 15.13 12.71 -8.24
N GLY A 9 14.52 13.82 -7.81
CA GLY A 9 14.23 14.94 -8.71
C GLY A 9 12.88 14.87 -9.42
N LEU A 10 12.19 13.71 -9.39
CA LEU A 10 10.83 13.58 -9.90
C LEU A 10 9.87 14.45 -9.05
N LYS A 11 9.06 15.27 -9.70
CA LYS A 11 8.11 16.21 -9.08
C LYS A 11 6.70 15.70 -9.16
N VAL A 12 6.07 15.47 -8.00
CA VAL A 12 4.73 14.87 -7.89
C VAL A 12 3.78 15.84 -7.21
N LEU A 13 2.66 16.16 -7.86
CA LEU A 13 1.52 16.83 -7.25
C LEU A 13 0.52 15.78 -6.78
N GLU A 14 0.28 15.70 -5.47
CA GLU A 14 -0.68 14.77 -4.87
C GLU A 14 -1.87 15.58 -4.37
N PHE A 15 -3.04 15.42 -4.98
CA PHE A 15 -4.25 15.99 -4.38
C PHE A 15 -4.61 15.23 -3.10
N ALA A 16 -4.80 15.98 -2.00
CA ALA A 16 -5.14 15.40 -0.71
C ALA A 16 -6.42 14.55 -0.80
N GLY A 17 -6.35 13.34 -0.32
CA GLY A 17 -7.42 12.35 -0.37
C GLY A 17 -7.28 11.34 0.75
N LEU A 18 -8.06 10.25 0.68
CA LEU A 18 -7.98 9.15 1.63
C LEU A 18 -7.08 8.03 1.09
N ALA A 19 -6.48 7.33 2.00
CA ALA A 19 -5.66 6.12 1.93
C ALA A 19 -4.93 5.78 0.61
N PRO A 20 -5.57 5.34 -0.48
CA PRO A 20 -4.84 4.78 -1.64
C PRO A 20 -4.03 5.82 -2.43
N GLY A 21 -4.54 7.05 -2.60
CA GLY A 21 -3.80 8.15 -3.23
C GLY A 21 -2.56 8.55 -2.43
N PRO A 22 -2.72 8.89 -1.14
CA PRO A 22 -1.61 9.11 -0.22
C PRO A 22 -0.60 7.96 -0.17
N TYR A 23 -1.03 6.70 -0.26
CA TYR A 23 -0.12 5.57 -0.32
C TYR A 23 0.73 5.55 -1.60
N THR A 24 0.13 5.85 -2.74
CA THR A 24 0.89 6.03 -3.99
C THR A 24 1.96 7.11 -3.84
N GLY A 25 1.58 8.27 -3.27
CA GLY A 25 2.52 9.36 -3.00
C GLY A 25 3.62 8.99 -2.01
N LEU A 26 3.31 8.18 -0.98
CA LEU A 26 4.28 7.65 -0.03
C LEU A 26 5.33 6.77 -0.73
N LEU A 27 4.90 5.84 -1.58
CA LEU A 27 5.81 4.96 -2.33
C LEU A 27 6.73 5.76 -3.27
N LEU A 28 6.19 6.81 -3.91
CA LEU A 28 6.98 7.72 -4.74
C LEU A 28 7.98 8.54 -3.90
N ALA A 29 7.55 9.04 -2.75
CA ALA A 29 8.39 9.81 -1.84
C ALA A 29 9.52 8.96 -1.24
N ASP A 30 9.23 7.74 -0.81
CA ASP A 30 10.23 6.78 -0.31
C ASP A 30 11.28 6.46 -1.40
N ALA A 31 10.86 6.40 -2.65
CA ALA A 31 11.76 6.22 -3.80
C ALA A 31 12.52 7.50 -4.21
N GLY A 32 12.37 8.60 -3.46
CA GLY A 32 13.11 9.85 -3.64
C GLY A 32 12.43 10.93 -4.46
N ALA A 33 11.18 10.73 -4.86
CA ALA A 33 10.41 11.79 -5.54
C ALA A 33 10.08 12.94 -4.57
N LYS A 34 10.02 14.15 -5.09
CA LYS A 34 9.56 15.33 -4.38
C LYS A 34 8.04 15.41 -4.46
N VAL A 35 7.35 15.01 -3.39
CA VAL A 35 5.88 15.00 -3.34
C VAL A 35 5.37 16.26 -2.66
N LEU A 36 4.60 17.05 -3.40
CA LEU A 36 3.88 18.22 -2.91
C LEU A 36 2.39 17.90 -2.85
N ARG A 37 1.87 17.76 -1.62
CA ARG A 37 0.44 17.53 -1.38
C ARG A 37 -0.33 18.84 -1.49
N ILE A 38 -1.42 18.81 -2.25
CA ILE A 38 -2.37 19.92 -2.43
C ILE A 38 -3.50 19.71 -1.44
N ASP A 39 -3.44 20.38 -0.31
CA ASP A 39 -4.51 20.39 0.69
C ASP A 39 -5.60 21.38 0.32
N ARG A 40 -6.79 21.14 0.84
CA ARG A 40 -7.93 22.02 0.62
C ARG A 40 -7.83 23.26 1.51
N HIS A 41 -7.89 24.42 0.91
CA HIS A 41 -8.18 25.69 1.58
C HIS A 41 -9.63 26.10 1.34
N THR A 42 -10.31 26.66 2.34
CA THR A 42 -11.67 27.17 2.21
C THR A 42 -11.66 28.69 2.26
N THR A 43 -12.59 29.32 1.52
CA THR A 43 -12.80 30.77 1.56
C THR A 43 -13.18 31.32 2.94
N ALA A 44 -13.57 30.45 3.88
CA ALA A 44 -13.81 30.81 5.28
C ALA A 44 -12.53 30.93 6.13
N GLY A 45 -11.34 30.87 5.51
CA GLY A 45 -10.07 31.17 6.19
C GLY A 45 -9.46 30.02 7.00
N GLN A 46 -9.86 28.75 6.75
CA GLN A 46 -9.24 27.62 7.42
C GLN A 46 -8.78 26.55 6.43
N ALA A 47 -7.52 26.15 6.54
CA ALA A 47 -7.05 24.92 5.93
C ALA A 47 -7.66 23.73 6.68
N VAL A 48 -8.22 22.76 5.94
CA VAL A 48 -8.79 21.54 6.52
C VAL A 48 -7.73 20.46 6.47
N PRO A 49 -7.19 19.98 7.61
CA PRO A 49 -6.26 18.89 7.63
C PRO A 49 -6.88 17.64 7.02
N ALA A 50 -6.15 16.99 6.11
CA ALA A 50 -6.52 15.66 5.67
C ALA A 50 -6.17 14.65 6.79
N PRO A 51 -7.05 13.70 7.13
CA PRO A 51 -6.77 12.66 8.12
C PRO A 51 -5.84 11.59 7.51
N ASP A 52 -4.65 12.01 7.09
CA ASP A 52 -3.67 11.20 6.40
C ASP A 52 -2.38 11.16 7.21
N ILE A 53 -1.92 9.96 7.55
CA ILE A 53 -0.67 9.68 8.26
C ILE A 53 0.44 9.16 7.33
N LEU A 54 0.16 8.99 6.03
CA LEU A 54 1.11 8.52 5.02
C LEU A 54 1.93 9.69 4.43
N THR A 55 2.58 10.45 5.32
CA THR A 55 3.05 11.80 5.03
C THR A 55 4.56 11.97 5.03
N ARG A 56 5.32 10.92 5.37
CA ARG A 56 6.79 11.03 5.42
C ARG A 56 7.37 11.45 4.06
N HIS A 57 8.39 12.29 4.10
CA HIS A 57 9.07 12.85 2.91
C HIS A 57 8.18 13.70 1.98
N LYS A 58 7.00 14.12 2.44
CA LYS A 58 6.11 15.02 1.69
C LYS A 58 6.13 16.44 2.23
N SER A 59 5.81 17.39 1.37
CA SER A 59 5.49 18.78 1.72
C SER A 59 4.03 19.07 1.36
N SER A 60 3.47 20.17 1.87
CA SER A 60 2.09 20.55 1.61
C SER A 60 1.95 22.01 1.24
N ILE A 61 1.00 22.29 0.36
CA ILE A 61 0.40 23.63 0.19
C ILE A 61 -1.12 23.50 0.31
N ALA A 62 -1.78 24.53 0.83
CA ALA A 62 -3.23 24.58 0.86
C ALA A 62 -3.75 25.56 -0.20
N VAL A 63 -4.63 25.08 -1.10
CA VAL A 63 -5.12 25.87 -2.24
C VAL A 63 -6.65 25.79 -2.31
N ASP A 64 -7.29 26.94 -2.55
CA ASP A 64 -8.73 26.98 -2.84
C ASP A 64 -8.97 26.68 -4.32
N LEU A 65 -9.21 25.41 -4.63
CA LEU A 65 -9.49 24.94 -5.99
C LEU A 65 -10.82 25.43 -6.57
N LYS A 66 -11.66 26.11 -5.79
CA LYS A 66 -12.91 26.73 -6.29
C LYS A 66 -12.68 28.17 -6.77
N SER A 67 -11.56 28.76 -6.40
CA SER A 67 -11.16 30.09 -6.90
C SER A 67 -10.43 29.99 -8.23
N GLN A 68 -10.58 31.01 -9.08
CA GLN A 68 -9.84 31.13 -10.34
C GLN A 68 -8.32 31.13 -10.09
N ASP A 69 -7.88 31.86 -9.06
CA ASP A 69 -6.46 31.98 -8.71
C ASP A 69 -5.88 30.63 -8.26
N GLY A 70 -6.66 29.83 -7.52
CA GLY A 70 -6.23 28.48 -7.12
C GLY A 70 -6.12 27.51 -8.30
N VAL A 71 -7.06 27.58 -9.24
CA VAL A 71 -7.00 26.81 -10.49
C VAL A 71 -5.75 27.19 -11.32
N GLU A 72 -5.48 28.48 -11.49
CA GLU A 72 -4.29 28.96 -12.21
C GLU A 72 -3.00 28.56 -11.46
N PHE A 73 -3.01 28.58 -10.11
CA PHE A 73 -1.88 28.10 -9.31
C PHE A 73 -1.52 26.65 -9.66
N ILE A 74 -2.52 25.76 -9.71
CA ILE A 74 -2.30 24.35 -10.07
C ILE A 74 -1.82 24.21 -11.53
N LYS A 75 -2.36 24.99 -12.47
CA LYS A 75 -1.89 24.99 -13.86
C LYS A 75 -0.42 25.40 -13.96
N GLU A 76 0.00 26.43 -13.23
CA GLU A 76 1.41 26.86 -13.21
C GLU A 76 2.33 25.77 -12.63
N LEU A 77 1.93 25.12 -11.50
CA LEU A 77 2.69 24.01 -10.95
C LEU A 77 2.80 22.84 -11.95
N SER A 78 1.71 22.56 -12.67
CA SER A 78 1.63 21.43 -13.62
C SER A 78 2.59 21.58 -14.79
N LYS A 79 3.02 22.79 -15.15
CA LYS A 79 4.00 23.02 -16.22
C LYS A 79 5.33 22.31 -15.99
N THR A 80 5.71 22.11 -14.72
CA THR A 80 6.98 21.48 -14.33
C THR A 80 6.81 20.19 -13.54
N ALA A 81 5.59 19.79 -13.24
CA ALA A 81 5.30 18.53 -12.57
C ALA A 81 5.54 17.34 -13.52
N ASP A 82 6.08 16.27 -12.98
CA ASP A 82 6.26 15.01 -13.70
C ASP A 82 5.03 14.11 -13.58
N VAL A 83 4.40 14.12 -12.40
CA VAL A 83 3.28 13.26 -12.06
C VAL A 83 2.21 14.07 -11.33
N ILE A 84 0.95 13.77 -11.62
CA ILE A 84 -0.20 14.16 -10.80
C ILE A 84 -0.87 12.90 -10.27
N ILE A 85 -1.29 12.92 -9.00
CA ILE A 85 -2.15 11.90 -8.37
C ILE A 85 -3.52 12.53 -8.14
N ASP A 86 -4.51 12.05 -8.89
CA ASP A 86 -5.93 12.42 -8.82
C ASP A 86 -6.73 11.31 -8.14
N PRO A 87 -7.11 11.47 -6.85
CA PRO A 87 -7.87 10.46 -6.09
C PRO A 87 -9.40 10.66 -6.19
N PHE A 88 -9.87 11.56 -7.04
CA PHE A 88 -11.28 11.94 -7.07
C PHE A 88 -12.10 11.12 -8.08
N ARG A 89 -13.40 11.11 -7.85
CA ARG A 89 -14.36 10.52 -8.78
C ARG A 89 -14.30 11.18 -10.16
N PRO A 90 -14.75 10.46 -11.21
CA PRO A 90 -14.77 11.00 -12.55
C PRO A 90 -15.50 12.35 -12.62
N GLY A 91 -14.88 13.31 -13.29
CA GLY A 91 -15.45 14.63 -13.54
C GLY A 91 -15.17 15.69 -12.47
N VAL A 92 -14.55 15.34 -11.32
CA VAL A 92 -14.30 16.33 -10.24
C VAL A 92 -13.25 17.36 -10.69
N LEU A 93 -12.07 16.93 -11.06
CA LEU A 93 -10.99 17.86 -11.50
C LEU A 93 -11.27 18.42 -12.89
N GLU A 94 -11.97 17.69 -13.74
CA GLU A 94 -12.43 18.19 -15.05
C GLU A 94 -13.36 19.40 -14.91
N LYS A 95 -14.31 19.36 -13.97
CA LYS A 95 -15.21 20.51 -13.69
C LYS A 95 -14.47 21.72 -13.13
N LEU A 96 -13.35 21.51 -12.47
CA LEU A 96 -12.49 22.58 -11.95
C LEU A 96 -11.52 23.14 -13.01
N GLY A 97 -11.48 22.57 -14.22
CA GLY A 97 -10.57 23.00 -15.28
C GLY A 97 -9.12 22.58 -15.09
N ILE A 98 -8.89 21.53 -14.32
CA ILE A 98 -7.58 20.92 -14.03
C ILE A 98 -7.58 19.40 -14.26
N GLY A 99 -8.46 18.94 -15.13
CA GLY A 99 -8.48 17.56 -15.63
C GLY A 99 -7.35 17.30 -16.64
N PRO A 100 -7.12 16.03 -17.01
CA PRO A 100 -6.02 15.65 -17.89
C PRO A 100 -6.09 16.28 -19.28
N GLN A 101 -7.29 16.57 -19.81
CA GLN A 101 -7.49 17.21 -21.12
C GLN A 101 -6.85 18.61 -21.17
N ILE A 102 -6.74 19.28 -20.04
CA ILE A 102 -6.13 20.60 -19.92
C ILE A 102 -4.66 20.46 -19.50
N LEU A 103 -4.39 19.72 -18.42
CA LEU A 103 -3.03 19.71 -17.86
C LEU A 103 -2.01 18.96 -18.71
N CYS A 104 -2.43 17.90 -19.44
CA CYS A 104 -1.54 17.22 -20.39
C CYS A 104 -1.27 18.03 -21.66
N VAL A 105 -2.13 18.99 -22.01
CA VAL A 105 -1.84 19.96 -23.08
C VAL A 105 -0.84 21.02 -22.62
N ILE A 106 -0.99 21.49 -21.37
CA ILE A 106 -0.05 22.44 -20.74
C ILE A 106 1.33 21.81 -20.59
N ASN A 107 1.39 20.54 -20.21
CA ASN A 107 2.63 19.79 -20.06
C ASN A 107 2.51 18.41 -20.75
N PRO A 108 2.99 18.30 -22.01
CA PRO A 108 2.93 17.04 -22.76
C PRO A 108 3.77 15.90 -22.16
N ARG A 109 4.64 16.18 -21.20
CA ARG A 109 5.43 15.18 -20.48
C ARG A 109 4.75 14.70 -19.18
N LEU A 110 3.64 15.31 -18.79
CA LEU A 110 2.92 15.00 -17.56
C LEU A 110 2.36 13.58 -17.57
N ILE A 111 2.60 12.84 -16.50
CA ILE A 111 1.93 11.58 -16.20
C ILE A 111 0.77 11.90 -15.27
N TYR A 112 -0.45 11.72 -15.75
CA TYR A 112 -1.66 12.03 -15.01
C TYR A 112 -2.25 10.74 -14.42
N GLY A 113 -1.92 10.43 -13.16
CA GLY A 113 -2.37 9.24 -12.45
C GLY A 113 -3.76 9.44 -11.83
N ARG A 114 -4.72 8.63 -12.22
CA ARG A 114 -6.10 8.60 -11.71
C ARG A 114 -6.33 7.35 -10.89
N LEU A 115 -6.85 7.53 -9.68
CA LEU A 115 -7.15 6.43 -8.79
C LEU A 115 -8.58 6.52 -8.29
N THR A 116 -9.39 5.53 -8.62
CA THR A 116 -10.79 5.45 -8.20
C THR A 116 -11.10 4.13 -7.51
N GLY A 117 -12.11 4.10 -6.63
CA GLY A 117 -12.56 2.86 -6.02
C GLY A 117 -13.21 1.93 -7.03
N PHE A 118 -14.21 2.43 -7.72
CA PHE A 118 -14.90 1.72 -8.79
C PHE A 118 -14.32 2.09 -10.16
N ARG A 119 -14.58 1.25 -11.15
CA ARG A 119 -14.25 1.53 -12.56
C ARG A 119 -14.87 2.84 -13.01
N ARG A 120 -14.12 3.66 -13.72
CA ARG A 120 -14.57 4.97 -14.19
C ARG A 120 -15.72 4.90 -15.22
N ASP A 121 -15.78 3.82 -15.95
CA ASP A 121 -16.78 3.50 -16.98
C ASP A 121 -17.84 2.49 -16.52
N GLY A 122 -17.78 2.07 -15.25
CA GLY A 122 -18.67 1.05 -14.70
C GLY A 122 -19.94 1.60 -14.06
N LYS A 123 -20.86 0.68 -13.76
CA LYS A 123 -22.15 0.95 -13.09
C LYS A 123 -22.01 1.77 -11.81
N TYR A 124 -20.91 1.58 -11.07
CA TYR A 124 -20.68 2.18 -9.76
C TYR A 124 -19.79 3.43 -9.80
N ALA A 125 -19.45 3.94 -10.99
CA ALA A 125 -18.47 5.03 -11.18
C ALA A 125 -18.71 6.27 -10.31
N GLN A 126 -19.97 6.62 -10.04
CA GLN A 126 -20.38 7.79 -9.24
C GLN A 126 -20.77 7.45 -7.80
N MET A 127 -20.68 6.17 -7.40
CA MET A 127 -21.06 5.75 -6.05
C MET A 127 -19.94 5.99 -5.04
N ALA A 128 -20.34 6.20 -3.79
CA ALA A 128 -19.42 6.17 -2.64
C ALA A 128 -19.05 4.72 -2.32
N GLY A 129 -17.84 4.51 -1.82
CA GLY A 129 -17.37 3.21 -1.37
C GLY A 129 -16.07 3.35 -0.59
N HIS A 130 -15.73 2.29 0.10
CA HIS A 130 -14.46 2.04 0.79
C HIS A 130 -13.94 0.66 0.38
N ASP A 131 -12.78 0.27 0.85
CA ASP A 131 -12.09 -1.00 0.56
C ASP A 131 -13.07 -2.19 0.47
N ILE A 132 -13.86 -2.42 1.50
CA ILE A 132 -14.82 -3.52 1.58
C ILE A 132 -15.82 -3.54 0.40
N ASN A 133 -16.24 -2.36 -0.07
CA ASN A 133 -17.17 -2.27 -1.19
C ASN A 133 -16.49 -2.64 -2.52
N TYR A 134 -15.25 -2.24 -2.69
CA TYR A 134 -14.46 -2.57 -3.89
C TYR A 134 -14.12 -4.06 -3.92
N LEU A 135 -13.75 -4.64 -2.77
CA LEU A 135 -13.56 -6.09 -2.63
C LEU A 135 -14.85 -6.87 -2.88
N ALA A 136 -16.00 -6.36 -2.44
CA ALA A 136 -17.29 -7.01 -2.69
C ALA A 136 -17.61 -7.06 -4.20
N VAL A 137 -17.44 -5.94 -4.91
CA VAL A 137 -17.73 -5.85 -6.35
C VAL A 137 -16.70 -6.61 -7.19
N SER A 138 -15.45 -6.71 -6.74
CA SER A 138 -14.42 -7.50 -7.43
C SER A 138 -14.61 -9.01 -7.26
N GLY A 139 -15.42 -9.44 -6.29
CA GLY A 139 -15.59 -10.84 -5.90
C GLY A 139 -14.59 -11.33 -4.86
N VAL A 140 -13.54 -10.58 -4.55
CA VAL A 140 -12.48 -10.98 -3.62
C VAL A 140 -13.00 -11.17 -2.20
N LEU A 141 -13.93 -10.30 -1.75
CA LEU A 141 -14.50 -10.41 -0.41
C LEU A 141 -15.18 -11.76 -0.16
N SER A 142 -15.75 -12.38 -1.20
CA SER A 142 -16.40 -13.68 -1.08
C SER A 142 -15.43 -14.82 -0.72
N LEU A 143 -14.13 -14.63 -0.94
CA LEU A 143 -13.08 -15.61 -0.63
C LEU A 143 -12.58 -15.53 0.80
N LEU A 144 -12.88 -14.44 1.52
CA LEU A 144 -12.30 -14.14 2.83
C LEU A 144 -13.26 -14.51 3.96
N GLY A 145 -12.76 -15.24 4.94
CA GLY A 145 -13.50 -15.65 6.14
C GLY A 145 -13.55 -17.16 6.34
N ARG A 146 -13.95 -17.58 7.53
CA ARG A 146 -14.08 -19.00 7.93
C ARG A 146 -15.29 -19.64 7.31
N SER A 147 -15.33 -20.99 7.29
CA SER A 147 -16.49 -21.78 6.89
C SER A 147 -17.67 -21.47 7.80
N GLY A 148 -18.87 -21.32 7.22
CA GLY A 148 -20.10 -21.00 7.97
C GLY A 148 -20.25 -19.54 8.38
N ASP A 149 -19.18 -18.74 8.38
CA ASP A 149 -19.24 -17.33 8.75
C ASP A 149 -19.56 -16.42 7.54
N LYS A 150 -19.96 -15.18 7.83
CA LYS A 150 -20.07 -14.13 6.81
C LYS A 150 -18.68 -13.76 6.27
N PRO A 151 -18.56 -13.19 5.03
CA PRO A 151 -17.31 -12.67 4.50
C PRO A 151 -16.65 -11.67 5.46
N TYR A 152 -15.34 -11.78 5.64
CA TYR A 152 -14.58 -10.98 6.60
C TYR A 152 -13.77 -9.87 5.92
N PRO A 153 -13.89 -8.59 6.32
CA PRO A 153 -13.12 -7.50 5.74
C PRO A 153 -11.66 -7.54 6.23
N PRO A 154 -10.66 -7.47 5.34
CA PRO A 154 -9.23 -7.49 5.70
C PRO A 154 -8.70 -6.10 6.02
N GLN A 155 -9.43 -5.28 6.78
CA GLN A 155 -9.20 -3.84 6.91
C GLN A 155 -9.24 -3.16 5.54
N ASN A 156 -8.29 -2.27 5.21
CA ASN A 156 -8.18 -1.63 3.90
C ASN A 156 -6.87 -2.00 3.15
N ILE A 157 -6.35 -3.20 3.41
CA ILE A 157 -5.04 -3.62 2.88
C ILE A 157 -5.15 -4.04 1.40
N LEU A 158 -6.23 -4.76 1.06
CA LEU A 158 -6.31 -5.42 -0.25
C LEU A 158 -6.80 -4.50 -1.37
N ALA A 159 -7.86 -3.71 -1.15
CA ALA A 159 -8.36 -2.84 -2.21
C ALA A 159 -7.67 -1.49 -2.21
N ASP A 160 -7.64 -0.77 -1.08
CA ASP A 160 -7.06 0.57 -1.03
C ASP A 160 -5.55 0.54 -1.31
N PHE A 161 -4.79 -0.30 -0.58
CA PHE A 161 -3.34 -0.26 -0.69
C PHE A 161 -2.81 -1.15 -1.81
N ALA A 162 -3.07 -2.46 -1.79
CA ALA A 162 -2.49 -3.37 -2.77
C ALA A 162 -3.11 -3.20 -4.16
N GLY A 163 -4.45 -3.29 -4.26
CA GLY A 163 -5.17 -3.17 -5.53
C GLY A 163 -5.22 -1.74 -6.09
N GLY A 164 -5.19 -0.75 -5.21
CA GLY A 164 -5.29 0.68 -5.58
C GLY A 164 -3.94 1.37 -5.64
N GLY A 165 -3.44 1.79 -4.47
CA GLY A 165 -2.25 2.66 -4.40
C GLY A 165 -0.99 2.04 -4.98
N ALA A 166 -0.70 0.76 -4.70
CA ALA A 166 0.45 0.07 -5.27
C ALA A 166 0.29 -0.16 -6.78
N SER A 167 -0.92 -0.45 -7.25
CA SER A 167 -1.21 -0.59 -8.69
C SER A 167 -1.03 0.72 -9.44
N LEU A 168 -1.47 1.86 -8.87
CA LEU A 168 -1.21 3.16 -9.48
C LEU A 168 0.29 3.49 -9.48
N PHE A 169 1.00 3.21 -8.38
CA PHE A 169 2.46 3.38 -8.34
C PHE A 169 3.15 2.59 -9.45
N GLN A 170 2.80 1.31 -9.63
CA GLN A 170 3.31 0.49 -10.74
C GLN A 170 2.99 1.12 -12.11
N GLY A 171 1.75 1.58 -12.32
CA GLY A 171 1.35 2.24 -13.56
C GLY A 171 2.15 3.51 -13.84
N ILE A 172 2.44 4.32 -12.81
CA ILE A 172 3.28 5.52 -12.91
C ILE A 172 4.71 5.15 -13.32
N LEU A 173 5.31 4.10 -12.72
CA LEU A 173 6.65 3.65 -13.09
C LEU A 173 6.71 3.19 -14.56
N LEU A 174 5.72 2.43 -15.02
CA LEU A 174 5.60 2.03 -16.42
C LEU A 174 5.47 3.24 -17.36
N ALA A 175 4.70 4.26 -16.94
CA ALA A 175 4.56 5.50 -17.70
C ALA A 175 5.85 6.31 -17.75
N ILE A 176 6.65 6.33 -16.67
CA ILE A 176 7.99 6.96 -16.65
C ILE A 176 8.89 6.26 -17.65
N ILE A 177 8.96 4.92 -17.63
CA ILE A 177 9.77 4.14 -18.59
C ILE A 177 9.35 4.41 -20.04
N ALA A 178 8.03 4.46 -20.29
CA ALA A 178 7.51 4.78 -21.63
C ALA A 178 7.85 6.21 -22.06
N ARG A 179 7.80 7.16 -21.10
CA ARG A 179 8.14 8.57 -21.34
C ARG A 179 9.61 8.77 -21.73
N GLU A 180 10.52 8.00 -21.15
CA GLU A 180 11.95 8.08 -21.52
C GLU A 180 12.19 7.71 -23.00
N LYS A 181 11.37 6.84 -23.56
CA LYS A 181 11.45 6.46 -24.98
C LYS A 181 10.69 7.43 -25.90
N SER A 182 9.52 7.89 -25.48
CA SER A 182 8.60 8.68 -26.32
C SER A 182 8.75 10.18 -26.18
N GLY A 183 9.36 10.65 -25.08
CA GLY A 183 9.36 12.05 -24.67
C GLY A 183 8.02 12.57 -24.16
N LYS A 184 6.95 11.74 -24.14
CA LYS A 184 5.58 12.14 -23.81
C LYS A 184 5.10 11.42 -22.56
N GLY A 185 4.38 12.15 -21.70
CA GLY A 185 3.59 11.60 -20.60
C GLY A 185 2.31 10.93 -21.11
N GLN A 186 1.49 10.47 -20.18
CA GLN A 186 0.22 9.83 -20.50
C GLN A 186 -0.73 9.83 -19.29
N ILE A 187 -1.99 9.49 -19.53
CA ILE A 187 -2.95 9.22 -18.45
C ILE A 187 -2.75 7.78 -18.00
N VAL A 188 -2.64 7.60 -16.68
CA VAL A 188 -2.58 6.29 -16.02
C VAL A 188 -3.86 6.15 -15.20
N GLU A 189 -4.66 5.13 -15.48
CA GLU A 189 -5.91 4.86 -14.76
C GLU A 189 -5.80 3.58 -13.97
N ALA A 190 -6.02 3.66 -12.67
CA ALA A 190 -6.11 2.54 -11.76
C ALA A 190 -7.43 2.61 -10.98
N ASN A 191 -7.98 1.46 -10.62
CA ASN A 191 -9.13 1.37 -9.73
C ASN A 191 -9.02 0.15 -8.83
N MET A 192 -9.59 0.24 -7.64
CA MET A 192 -9.45 -0.80 -6.62
C MET A 192 -10.19 -2.09 -6.98
N VAL A 193 -11.27 -2.02 -7.76
CA VAL A 193 -12.01 -3.22 -8.21
C VAL A 193 -11.14 -4.07 -9.13
N ASP A 194 -10.56 -3.46 -10.16
CA ASP A 194 -9.73 -4.19 -11.11
C ASP A 194 -8.40 -4.63 -10.47
N GLY A 195 -7.77 -3.76 -9.67
CA GLY A 195 -6.54 -4.10 -8.98
C GLY A 195 -6.73 -5.27 -8.02
N SER A 196 -7.78 -5.27 -7.20
CA SER A 196 -8.10 -6.40 -6.31
C SER A 196 -8.42 -7.67 -7.09
N SER A 197 -9.20 -7.55 -8.17
CA SER A 197 -9.53 -8.70 -9.04
C SER A 197 -8.27 -9.29 -9.68
N HIS A 198 -7.31 -8.45 -10.07
CA HIS A 198 -6.03 -8.89 -10.64
C HIS A 198 -5.16 -9.60 -9.60
N LEU A 199 -5.05 -9.07 -8.39
CA LEU A 199 -4.35 -9.73 -7.27
C LEU A 199 -4.93 -11.12 -6.97
N ALA A 200 -6.24 -11.28 -7.09
CA ALA A 200 -6.95 -12.53 -6.88
C ALA A 200 -6.94 -13.47 -8.10
N THR A 201 -6.08 -13.26 -9.09
CA THR A 201 -6.02 -14.13 -10.29
C THR A 201 -5.80 -15.60 -9.92
N PHE A 202 -4.86 -15.89 -9.05
CA PHE A 202 -4.57 -17.27 -8.63
C PHE A 202 -5.76 -17.92 -7.90
N PRO A 203 -6.30 -17.37 -6.80
CA PRO A 203 -7.44 -17.97 -6.12
C PRO A 203 -8.68 -18.05 -7.02
N ARG A 204 -8.92 -17.06 -7.88
CA ARG A 204 -10.04 -17.10 -8.84
C ARG A 204 -9.93 -18.27 -9.83
N GLN A 205 -8.73 -18.56 -10.33
CA GLN A 205 -8.49 -19.73 -11.17
C GLN A 205 -8.62 -21.02 -10.35
N GLY A 206 -8.14 -21.00 -9.10
CA GLY A 206 -8.22 -22.11 -8.14
C GLY A 206 -9.65 -22.59 -7.86
N LEU A 207 -10.65 -21.69 -7.91
CA LEU A 207 -12.07 -22.06 -7.77
C LEU A 207 -12.55 -23.09 -8.80
N LYS A 208 -11.81 -23.30 -9.87
CA LYS A 208 -12.10 -24.28 -10.93
C LYS A 208 -11.33 -25.60 -10.76
N LEU A 209 -10.54 -25.71 -9.73
CA LEU A 209 -9.63 -26.84 -9.49
C LEU A 209 -9.97 -27.52 -8.16
N PRO A 210 -9.70 -28.82 -8.01
CA PRO A 210 -10.11 -29.60 -6.83
C PRO A 210 -9.65 -29.05 -5.47
N TYR A 211 -8.56 -28.28 -5.42
CA TYR A 211 -8.06 -27.72 -4.17
C TYR A 211 -8.76 -26.43 -3.75
N GLY A 212 -9.56 -25.81 -4.63
CA GLY A 212 -10.18 -24.50 -4.38
C GLY A 212 -11.67 -24.41 -4.72
N ASN A 213 -12.31 -25.50 -5.17
CA ASN A 213 -13.71 -25.50 -5.65
C ASN A 213 -14.76 -25.82 -4.58
N HIS A 214 -14.36 -25.78 -3.31
CA HIS A 214 -15.27 -25.94 -2.18
C HIS A 214 -15.76 -24.58 -1.66
N PRO A 215 -16.78 -24.57 -0.78
CA PRO A 215 -17.19 -23.36 -0.10
C PRO A 215 -16.02 -22.66 0.62
N ARG A 216 -16.13 -21.33 0.81
CA ARG A 216 -15.14 -20.55 1.55
C ARG A 216 -14.83 -21.16 2.91
N GLY A 217 -13.54 -21.22 3.26
CA GLY A 217 -13.04 -21.78 4.51
C GLY A 217 -12.99 -23.32 4.53
N GLU A 218 -13.21 -23.97 3.37
CA GLU A 218 -13.13 -25.42 3.21
C GLU A 218 -12.09 -25.84 2.17
N ASN A 219 -11.31 -24.91 1.64
CA ASN A 219 -10.29 -25.16 0.63
C ASN A 219 -8.90 -25.30 1.24
N LEU A 220 -7.93 -25.61 0.39
CA LEU A 220 -6.55 -25.86 0.82
C LEU A 220 -5.89 -24.62 1.46
N LEU A 221 -6.18 -23.41 0.94
CA LEU A 221 -5.46 -22.19 1.31
C LEU A 221 -6.31 -21.14 2.05
N ASP A 222 -7.48 -21.50 2.54
CA ASP A 222 -8.40 -20.59 3.22
C ASP A 222 -8.80 -21.01 4.64
N GLY A 223 -7.98 -21.88 5.25
CA GLY A 223 -8.23 -22.45 6.58
C GLY A 223 -9.07 -23.72 6.59
N GLY A 224 -9.46 -24.25 5.44
CA GLY A 224 -10.13 -25.57 5.34
C GLY A 224 -9.16 -26.72 5.62
N CYS A 225 -7.90 -26.57 5.24
CA CYS A 225 -6.86 -27.56 5.46
C CYS A 225 -6.20 -27.39 6.83
N PRO A 226 -6.06 -28.47 7.65
CA PRO A 226 -5.50 -28.36 8.99
C PRO A 226 -4.01 -28.01 9.03
N TYR A 227 -3.25 -28.28 8.00
CA TYR A 227 -1.85 -27.85 7.88
C TYR A 227 -1.67 -26.57 7.08
N TYR A 228 -2.76 -25.80 6.90
CA TYR A 228 -2.75 -24.42 6.41
C TYR A 228 -3.81 -23.61 7.18
N ASP A 229 -3.51 -23.33 8.45
CA ASP A 229 -4.43 -22.62 9.35
C ASP A 229 -3.67 -22.00 10.53
N THR A 230 -4.38 -21.30 11.40
CA THR A 230 -3.89 -20.75 12.66
C THR A 230 -4.42 -21.54 13.85
N TYR A 231 -3.58 -21.74 14.88
CA TYR A 231 -3.90 -22.53 16.08
C TYR A 231 -3.65 -21.72 17.34
N GLU A 232 -4.65 -21.72 18.23
CA GLU A 232 -4.55 -21.09 19.54
C GLU A 232 -3.61 -21.87 20.47
N THR A 233 -2.72 -21.15 21.14
CA THR A 233 -1.76 -21.69 22.11
C THR A 233 -2.29 -21.57 23.53
N LYS A 234 -1.61 -22.19 24.51
CA LYS A 234 -2.00 -22.20 25.93
C LYS A 234 -2.19 -20.79 26.54
N ASP A 235 -1.45 -19.81 26.05
CA ASP A 235 -1.47 -18.41 26.50
C ASP A 235 -2.44 -17.52 25.70
N GLY A 236 -3.36 -18.12 24.90
CA GLY A 236 -4.35 -17.41 24.11
C GLY A 236 -3.76 -16.66 22.91
N LYS A 237 -2.49 -16.88 22.57
CA LYS A 237 -1.86 -16.41 21.35
C LYS A 237 -2.01 -17.44 20.23
N TYR A 238 -1.36 -17.22 19.08
CA TYR A 238 -1.55 -18.08 17.91
C TYR A 238 -0.23 -18.49 17.26
N MET A 239 -0.22 -19.70 16.68
CA MET A 239 0.76 -20.13 15.68
C MET A 239 0.07 -20.22 14.32
N ALA A 240 0.80 -19.86 13.27
CA ALA A 240 0.37 -20.03 11.88
C ALA A 240 1.12 -21.21 11.27
N VAL A 241 0.37 -22.10 10.63
CA VAL A 241 0.89 -23.29 9.95
C VAL A 241 0.63 -23.18 8.46
N GLY A 242 1.65 -23.45 7.64
CA GLY A 242 1.58 -23.48 6.18
C GLY A 242 2.34 -24.67 5.57
N ALA A 243 2.31 -25.82 6.22
CA ALA A 243 3.13 -27.00 5.90
C ALA A 243 2.52 -27.84 4.76
N LEU A 244 2.44 -27.26 3.54
CA LEU A 244 1.76 -27.86 2.40
C LEU A 244 2.55 -29.01 1.77
N GLU A 245 3.85 -28.82 1.56
CA GLU A 245 4.68 -29.81 0.90
C GLU A 245 5.02 -30.99 1.84
N PRO A 246 5.08 -32.24 1.36
CA PRO A 246 5.27 -33.42 2.21
C PRO A 246 6.51 -33.35 3.11
N HIS A 247 7.60 -32.78 2.66
CA HIS A 247 8.82 -32.68 3.46
C HIS A 247 8.70 -31.64 4.59
N PHE A 248 8.05 -30.49 4.37
CA PHE A 248 7.75 -29.51 5.41
C PHE A 248 6.73 -30.05 6.40
N TYR A 249 5.71 -30.73 5.88
CA TYR A 249 4.71 -31.41 6.71
C TYR A 249 5.34 -32.45 7.65
N ALA A 250 6.29 -33.28 7.16
CA ALA A 250 6.97 -34.25 8.01
C ALA A 250 7.75 -33.58 9.17
N VAL A 251 8.42 -32.44 8.91
CA VAL A 251 9.10 -31.65 9.95
C VAL A 251 8.09 -31.07 10.95
N PHE A 252 6.97 -30.54 10.47
CA PHE A 252 5.89 -30.01 11.29
C PHE A 252 5.31 -31.09 12.21
N ILE A 253 4.92 -32.27 11.68
CA ILE A 253 4.39 -33.39 12.45
C ILE A 253 5.37 -33.89 13.52
N LYS A 254 6.66 -33.93 13.19
CA LYS A 254 7.72 -34.26 14.16
C LYS A 254 7.77 -33.23 15.28
N GLY A 255 7.68 -31.93 14.98
CA GLY A 255 7.66 -30.85 15.96
C GLY A 255 6.45 -30.91 16.90
N LEU A 256 5.31 -31.38 16.42
CA LEU A 256 4.13 -31.69 17.24
C LEU A 256 4.27 -32.94 18.10
N GLY A 257 5.30 -33.77 17.92
CA GLY A 257 5.48 -35.05 18.60
C GLY A 257 4.64 -36.18 18.00
N LEU A 258 4.19 -36.05 16.77
CA LEU A 258 3.27 -36.97 16.08
C LEU A 258 3.96 -37.87 15.04
N SER A 259 5.25 -38.14 15.16
CA SER A 259 6.05 -38.93 14.21
C SER A 259 5.75 -40.41 14.19
N ASN A 260 4.48 -40.79 14.27
CA ASN A 260 4.01 -42.20 14.39
C ASN A 260 3.30 -42.73 13.13
N GLN A 261 3.58 -42.14 11.96
CA GLN A 261 3.07 -42.58 10.66
C GLN A 261 1.55 -42.39 10.42
N LYS A 262 0.72 -42.09 11.44
CA LYS A 262 -0.73 -41.91 11.27
C LYS A 262 -1.05 -40.76 10.31
N TRP A 263 -0.52 -39.56 10.61
CA TRP A 263 -0.81 -38.34 9.84
C TRP A 263 0.06 -38.17 8.61
N GLU A 264 1.30 -38.68 8.61
CA GLU A 264 2.16 -38.67 7.43
C GLU A 264 1.52 -39.37 6.23
N LYS A 265 0.86 -40.51 6.46
CA LYS A 265 0.17 -41.26 5.41
C LYS A 265 -1.17 -40.67 4.99
N ARG A 266 -1.79 -39.83 5.82
CA ARG A 266 -3.12 -39.28 5.61
C ARG A 266 -3.08 -37.79 5.23
N HIS A 267 -1.91 -37.25 4.95
CA HIS A 267 -1.71 -35.85 4.57
C HIS A 267 -2.70 -35.36 3.49
N SER A 268 -2.86 -36.10 2.42
CA SER A 268 -3.75 -35.75 1.30
C SER A 268 -5.19 -36.27 1.47
N ASP A 269 -5.49 -37.00 2.56
CA ASP A 269 -6.82 -37.54 2.81
C ASP A 269 -7.72 -36.47 3.46
N ARG A 270 -8.52 -35.81 2.65
CA ARG A 270 -9.44 -34.78 3.09
C ARG A 270 -10.47 -35.29 4.13
N ALA A 271 -10.85 -36.54 4.06
CA ALA A 271 -11.81 -37.11 5.01
C ALA A 271 -11.24 -37.14 6.44
N SER A 272 -9.92 -37.13 6.57
CA SER A 272 -9.24 -37.12 7.88
C SER A 272 -9.00 -35.71 8.44
N TRP A 273 -9.24 -34.64 7.67
CA TRP A 273 -8.96 -33.26 8.10
C TRP A 273 -9.70 -32.82 9.38
N PRO A 274 -10.98 -33.14 9.58
CA PRO A 274 -11.64 -32.79 10.85
C PRO A 274 -10.98 -33.42 12.09
N GLU A 275 -10.61 -34.69 12.03
CA GLU A 275 -9.92 -35.40 13.13
C GLU A 275 -8.52 -34.81 13.36
N MET A 276 -7.78 -34.58 12.27
CA MET A 276 -6.43 -33.98 12.30
C MET A 276 -6.45 -32.58 12.92
N ARG A 277 -7.43 -31.75 12.58
CA ARG A 277 -7.61 -30.41 13.14
C ARG A 277 -7.80 -30.46 14.65
N LEU A 278 -8.70 -31.30 15.16
CA LEU A 278 -8.95 -31.41 16.58
C LEU A 278 -7.71 -31.88 17.36
N GLU A 279 -6.93 -32.77 16.78
CA GLU A 279 -5.66 -33.22 17.39
C GLU A 279 -4.63 -32.07 17.41
N PHE A 280 -4.47 -31.33 16.32
CA PHE A 280 -3.56 -30.18 16.29
C PHE A 280 -4.00 -29.08 17.27
N GLU A 281 -5.28 -28.74 17.35
CA GLU A 281 -5.83 -27.77 18.31
C GLU A 281 -5.50 -28.17 19.76
N THR A 282 -5.69 -29.44 20.06
CA THR A 282 -5.38 -29.99 21.40
C THR A 282 -3.90 -29.89 21.73
N ILE A 283 -3.04 -30.21 20.76
CA ILE A 283 -1.59 -30.17 20.94
C ILE A 283 -1.10 -28.71 21.08
N PHE A 284 -1.55 -27.81 20.22
CA PHE A 284 -1.13 -26.40 20.30
C PHE A 284 -1.54 -25.75 21.64
N LYS A 285 -2.69 -26.10 22.19
CA LYS A 285 -3.14 -25.65 23.53
C LYS A 285 -2.30 -26.21 24.70
N SER A 286 -1.43 -27.16 24.47
CA SER A 286 -0.59 -27.73 25.53
C SER A 286 0.61 -26.85 25.92
N LYS A 287 1.04 -25.93 25.04
CA LYS A 287 2.20 -25.06 25.27
C LYS A 287 1.88 -23.60 24.91
N THR A 288 2.64 -22.68 25.48
CA THR A 288 2.60 -21.25 25.12
C THR A 288 3.19 -21.03 23.73
N ARG A 289 2.87 -19.89 23.10
CA ARG A 289 3.45 -19.53 21.81
C ARG A 289 4.98 -19.52 21.86
N SER A 290 5.58 -18.96 22.91
CA SER A 290 7.03 -18.91 23.07
C SER A 290 7.67 -20.31 23.23
N GLU A 291 6.97 -21.28 23.81
CA GLU A 291 7.45 -22.67 23.86
C GLU A 291 7.39 -23.33 22.47
N TRP A 292 6.36 -23.01 21.67
CA TRP A 292 6.26 -23.47 20.28
C TRP A 292 7.30 -22.83 19.38
N GLU A 293 7.58 -21.54 19.54
CA GLU A 293 8.67 -20.86 18.82
C GLU A 293 9.99 -21.62 19.01
N LYS A 294 10.36 -21.98 20.24
CA LYS A 294 11.59 -22.75 20.50
C LYS A 294 11.65 -24.13 19.81
N ILE A 295 10.50 -24.70 19.49
CA ILE A 295 10.43 -26.00 18.79
C ILE A 295 10.57 -25.82 17.28
N PHE A 296 9.98 -24.76 16.73
CA PHE A 296 9.84 -24.59 15.28
C PHE A 296 10.84 -23.59 14.67
N ASP A 297 11.37 -22.66 15.45
CA ASP A 297 12.32 -21.69 14.94
C ASP A 297 13.57 -22.35 14.37
N GLY A 298 13.98 -21.90 13.17
CA GLY A 298 15.12 -22.47 12.45
C GLY A 298 14.88 -23.84 11.83
N THR A 299 13.62 -24.31 11.78
CA THR A 299 13.24 -25.57 11.11
C THR A 299 12.45 -25.32 9.82
N ASP A 300 12.44 -26.30 8.91
CA ASP A 300 11.63 -26.25 7.69
C ASP A 300 10.17 -26.72 7.92
N SER A 301 9.56 -26.34 9.06
CA SER A 301 8.22 -26.79 9.45
C SER A 301 7.09 -25.95 8.86
N CYS A 302 7.35 -24.80 8.29
CA CYS A 302 6.37 -23.78 7.92
C CYS A 302 5.38 -23.46 9.07
N CYS A 303 5.89 -23.40 10.31
CA CYS A 303 5.11 -23.06 11.49
C CYS A 303 5.77 -21.90 12.21
N THR A 304 5.07 -20.76 12.29
CA THR A 304 5.59 -19.49 12.83
C THR A 304 4.62 -18.87 13.83
N PRO A 305 5.10 -18.03 14.78
CA PRO A 305 4.20 -17.29 15.66
C PRO A 305 3.38 -16.24 14.85
N VAL A 306 2.13 -16.02 15.27
CA VAL A 306 1.38 -14.82 14.88
C VAL A 306 1.79 -13.71 15.83
N LEU A 307 2.50 -12.70 15.34
CA LEU A 307 3.00 -11.59 16.12
C LEU A 307 2.06 -10.39 16.05
N GLU A 308 2.01 -9.63 17.14
CA GLU A 308 1.34 -8.33 17.17
C GLU A 308 2.32 -7.21 16.85
N TYR A 309 1.86 -6.10 16.29
CA TYR A 309 2.73 -4.95 15.96
C TYR A 309 3.46 -4.40 17.18
N SER A 310 2.82 -4.39 18.36
CA SER A 310 3.46 -3.98 19.62
C SER A 310 4.67 -4.86 19.99
N GLU A 311 4.60 -6.15 19.67
CA GLU A 311 5.73 -7.07 19.91
C GLU A 311 6.86 -6.83 18.91
N LEU A 312 6.53 -6.50 17.66
CA LEU A 312 7.50 -6.15 16.64
C LEU A 312 8.23 -4.84 16.97
N GLU A 313 7.52 -3.84 17.48
CA GLU A 313 8.08 -2.53 17.84
C GLU A 313 8.98 -2.58 19.08
N MET A 314 8.72 -3.50 20.00
CA MET A 314 9.49 -3.62 21.26
C MET A 314 10.72 -4.53 21.17
N ASP A 315 10.77 -5.45 20.21
CA ASP A 315 11.84 -6.44 20.08
C ASP A 315 12.66 -6.23 18.81
N ASN A 316 13.83 -5.61 18.96
CA ASN A 316 14.76 -5.35 17.85
C ASN A 316 15.35 -6.61 17.20
N ASN A 317 15.16 -7.80 17.81
CA ASN A 317 15.58 -9.07 17.22
C ASN A 317 14.51 -9.66 16.30
N ARG A 318 13.29 -9.09 16.30
CA ARG A 318 12.22 -9.47 15.39
C ARG A 318 12.25 -8.56 14.17
N GLU A 319 11.70 -9.01 13.04
CA GLU A 319 11.67 -8.27 11.78
C GLU A 319 10.64 -7.12 11.79
N GLY A 320 10.64 -6.30 12.87
CA GLY A 320 9.63 -5.29 13.10
C GLY A 320 9.92 -3.93 12.48
N ASP A 321 11.15 -3.66 12.13
CA ASP A 321 11.50 -2.44 11.41
C ASP A 321 10.84 -2.47 10.04
N GLN A 322 9.87 -1.60 9.83
CA GLN A 322 9.26 -1.52 8.53
C GLN A 322 10.27 -1.01 7.51
N ARG A 323 10.52 -1.80 6.53
CA ARG A 323 11.38 -1.49 5.41
C ARG A 323 10.53 -1.21 4.18
N PRO A 324 11.04 -0.48 3.18
CA PRO A 324 10.38 -0.40 1.91
C PRO A 324 10.13 -1.81 1.35
N PRO A 325 9.05 -2.02 0.59
CA PRO A 325 8.73 -3.35 0.05
C PRO A 325 9.79 -3.89 -0.89
N VAL A 326 10.60 -2.99 -1.46
CA VAL A 326 11.70 -3.31 -2.40
C VAL A 326 12.94 -2.51 -2.00
N THR A 327 14.08 -3.16 -1.98
CA THR A 327 15.39 -2.50 -1.85
C THR A 327 16.20 -2.62 -3.13
N LEU A 328 16.57 -1.48 -3.67
CA LEU A 328 17.57 -1.36 -4.72
C LEU A 328 18.91 -1.10 -4.07
N ARG A 329 19.87 -2.01 -4.23
CA ARG A 329 21.17 -1.92 -3.53
C ARG A 329 22.01 -0.73 -3.95
N GLU A 330 21.98 -0.41 -5.23
CA GLU A 330 22.77 0.67 -5.82
C GLU A 330 22.10 2.05 -5.63
N THR A 331 20.77 2.07 -5.49
CA THR A 331 19.95 3.27 -5.38
C THR A 331 18.85 3.06 -4.32
N PRO A 332 19.21 2.91 -3.03
CA PRO A 332 18.25 2.58 -1.98
C PRO A 332 17.21 3.67 -1.78
N CYS A 333 16.00 3.26 -1.43
CA CYS A 333 14.94 4.16 -1.00
C CYS A 333 15.30 4.92 0.28
N LEU A 334 14.69 6.09 0.48
CA LEU A 334 14.98 6.97 1.64
C LEU A 334 14.65 6.34 2.99
N ALA A 335 13.75 5.35 3.03
CA ALA A 335 13.35 4.66 4.26
C ALA A 335 14.37 3.60 4.73
N ILE A 336 15.50 3.41 4.02
CA ILE A 336 16.58 2.51 4.43
C ILE A 336 17.73 3.30 5.02
N SER A 337 18.24 2.82 6.17
CA SER A 337 19.42 3.42 6.80
C SER A 337 20.65 3.23 5.92
N GLN A 338 21.27 4.33 5.50
CA GLN A 338 22.52 4.28 4.74
C GLN A 338 23.70 3.68 5.52
N LYS A 339 23.61 3.61 6.84
CA LYS A 339 24.65 3.00 7.69
C LYS A 339 24.75 1.48 7.57
N GLY A 340 23.75 0.83 6.98
CA GLY A 340 23.68 -0.62 6.79
C GLY A 340 23.84 -1.10 5.35
N THR A 341 24.14 -0.22 4.40
CA THR A 341 24.31 -0.57 2.98
C THR A 341 25.73 -1.08 2.68
N ASP A 342 26.17 -2.12 3.39
CA ASP A 342 27.31 -2.91 2.95
C ASP A 342 26.81 -3.84 1.82
N PRO A 343 27.35 -3.73 0.58
CA PRO A 343 26.97 -4.60 -0.53
C PRO A 343 27.22 -6.09 -0.26
N SER A 344 28.06 -6.43 0.72
CA SER A 344 28.33 -7.80 1.14
C SER A 344 27.22 -8.38 2.05
N ILE A 345 26.37 -7.54 2.62
CA ILE A 345 25.26 -7.97 3.48
C ILE A 345 24.11 -8.45 2.57
N HIS A 346 23.71 -9.70 2.72
CA HIS A 346 22.52 -10.22 2.05
C HIS A 346 21.25 -9.62 2.71
N GLY A 347 20.26 -9.29 1.87
CA GLY A 347 18.98 -8.75 2.33
C GLY A 347 18.82 -7.25 2.10
N GLN A 348 17.76 -6.68 2.67
CA GLN A 348 17.34 -5.30 2.43
C GLN A 348 18.12 -4.24 3.23
N GLY A 349 18.96 -4.67 4.16
CA GLY A 349 19.56 -3.77 5.12
C GLY A 349 18.55 -3.31 6.20
N PRO A 350 19.02 -2.66 7.28
CA PRO A 350 18.14 -2.18 8.34
C PRO A 350 17.29 -1.01 7.87
N GLY A 351 16.04 -0.97 8.31
CA GLY A 351 15.19 0.22 8.21
C GLY A 351 15.78 1.38 9.03
N ILE A 352 15.21 2.57 8.91
CA ILE A 352 15.56 3.69 9.78
C ILE A 352 14.87 3.47 11.13
N PRO A 353 15.58 3.27 12.24
CA PRO A 353 14.98 3.05 13.55
C PRO A 353 14.02 4.19 13.91
N GLY A 354 12.76 3.86 14.23
CA GLY A 354 11.74 4.83 14.62
C GLY A 354 11.34 5.85 13.54
N GLY A 355 12.00 5.84 12.39
CA GLY A 355 11.83 6.87 11.37
C GLY A 355 10.76 6.58 10.32
N GLY A 356 10.33 5.33 10.21
CA GLY A 356 9.38 4.93 9.18
C GLY A 356 7.92 5.19 9.55
N TYR A 357 7.59 5.25 10.84
CA TYR A 357 6.23 5.08 11.33
C TYR A 357 5.81 6.08 12.39
N SER A 358 6.29 7.29 12.35
CA SER A 358 5.94 8.30 13.34
C SER A 358 4.45 8.68 13.37
N GLY A 359 3.66 8.25 12.38
CA GLY A 359 2.23 8.53 12.33
C GLY A 359 1.87 10.02 12.42
N THR A 360 2.79 10.91 12.08
CA THR A 360 2.59 12.35 12.18
C THR A 360 1.76 12.85 11.01
N PHE A 361 0.80 13.72 11.32
CA PHE A 361 0.04 14.42 10.29
C PHE A 361 0.91 15.50 9.63
N LEU A 362 0.83 15.60 8.31
CA LEU A 362 1.37 16.74 7.59
C LEU A 362 0.39 17.92 7.71
N ILE A 363 0.84 19.02 8.31
CA ILE A 363 0.02 20.21 8.46
C ILE A 363 -0.13 20.88 7.09
N PRO A 364 -1.35 21.33 6.68
CA PRO A 364 -1.55 22.07 5.45
C PRO A 364 -0.62 23.29 5.37
N GLY A 365 0.15 23.39 4.27
CA GLY A 365 1.15 24.44 4.06
C GLY A 365 2.56 24.12 4.57
N GLN A 366 2.75 23.04 5.31
CA GLN A 366 4.05 22.67 5.88
C GLN A 366 5.06 22.30 4.78
N GLY A 367 6.21 22.98 4.76
CA GLY A 367 7.27 22.80 3.77
C GLY A 367 6.93 23.30 2.37
N GLY A 368 5.76 23.93 2.18
CA GLY A 368 5.27 24.37 0.87
C GLY A 368 6.06 25.50 0.26
N GLU A 369 6.49 26.47 1.07
CA GLU A 369 7.30 27.61 0.59
C GLU A 369 8.66 27.14 0.05
N GLU A 370 9.31 26.22 0.76
CA GLU A 370 10.57 25.59 0.35
C GLU A 370 10.38 24.76 -0.93
N ALA A 371 9.30 23.99 -1.00
CA ALA A 371 8.99 23.22 -2.19
C ALA A 371 8.77 24.11 -3.42
N LEU A 372 8.02 25.20 -3.32
CA LEU A 372 7.81 26.14 -4.41
C LEU A 372 9.11 26.84 -4.85
N LYS A 373 9.95 27.19 -3.88
CA LYS A 373 11.28 27.75 -4.17
C LYS A 373 12.15 26.75 -4.94
N ASP A 374 12.16 25.51 -4.49
CA ASP A 374 12.98 24.45 -5.09
C ASP A 374 12.48 24.03 -6.48
N TRP A 375 11.17 23.94 -6.68
CA TRP A 375 10.58 23.50 -7.94
C TRP A 375 10.59 24.58 -9.03
N LEU A 376 10.29 25.83 -8.66
CA LEU A 376 9.98 26.91 -9.58
C LEU A 376 10.89 28.14 -9.39
N GLY A 377 11.72 28.14 -8.34
CA GLY A 377 12.46 29.34 -7.93
C GLY A 377 11.57 30.46 -7.38
N TRP A 378 10.33 30.13 -7.02
CA TRP A 378 9.35 31.09 -6.55
C TRP A 378 9.68 31.63 -5.17
N LYS A 379 9.35 32.92 -4.99
CA LYS A 379 9.57 33.65 -3.73
C LYS A 379 8.25 34.21 -3.23
N LYS A 380 7.98 34.00 -1.93
CA LYS A 380 6.86 34.64 -1.24
C LYS A 380 6.95 36.18 -1.35
N GLY A 381 5.81 36.80 -1.48
CA GLY A 381 5.74 38.26 -1.70
C GLY A 381 5.95 38.69 -3.14
N LYS A 382 6.58 37.87 -4.01
CA LYS A 382 6.84 38.14 -5.42
C LYS A 382 5.98 37.31 -6.37
N ASP A 383 6.08 35.96 -6.26
CA ASP A 383 5.44 35.02 -7.18
C ASP A 383 4.16 34.43 -6.58
N PHE A 384 4.14 34.27 -5.28
CA PHE A 384 2.97 33.85 -4.51
C PHE A 384 2.91 34.58 -3.16
N ASP A 385 1.77 34.46 -2.49
CA ASP A 385 1.60 34.91 -1.11
C ASP A 385 0.76 33.88 -0.33
N THR A 386 0.61 34.08 0.97
CA THR A 386 -0.27 33.26 1.82
C THR A 386 -1.30 34.14 2.51
N ARG A 387 -2.57 33.74 2.47
CA ARG A 387 -3.66 34.40 3.21
C ARG A 387 -4.41 33.31 3.97
N ASP A 388 -4.55 33.50 5.28
CA ASP A 388 -5.27 32.58 6.17
C ASP A 388 -4.83 31.12 6.00
N GLY A 389 -3.52 30.90 5.77
CA GLY A 389 -2.95 29.57 5.52
C GLY A 389 -3.08 29.03 4.08
N GLY A 390 -3.83 29.71 3.23
CA GLY A 390 -3.96 29.36 1.81
C GLY A 390 -2.92 30.02 0.94
N PHE A 391 -2.38 29.28 -0.05
CA PHE A 391 -1.44 29.78 -1.03
C PHE A 391 -2.19 30.41 -2.21
N ILE A 392 -1.80 31.62 -2.57
CA ILE A 392 -2.39 32.40 -3.67
C ILE A 392 -1.30 32.84 -4.66
N LEU A 393 -1.59 32.71 -5.95
CA LEU A 393 -0.70 33.21 -7.01
C LEU A 393 -0.72 34.72 -7.01
N LYS A 394 0.44 35.35 -7.02
CA LYS A 394 0.50 36.78 -7.30
C LYS A 394 0.40 37.01 -8.80
N ASN A 395 -0.63 37.74 -9.22
CA ASN A 395 -0.75 38.15 -10.60
C ASN A 395 0.55 38.82 -11.03
N LYS A 396 1.24 38.22 -12.01
CA LYS A 396 2.16 38.98 -12.82
C LYS A 396 1.27 40.02 -13.50
N SER A 397 1.28 41.25 -12.97
CA SER A 397 0.60 42.37 -13.58
C SER A 397 0.84 42.27 -15.09
N LYS A 398 -0.23 42.36 -15.87
CA LYS A 398 -0.15 42.55 -17.30
C LYS A 398 0.75 43.79 -17.51
N LEU A 399 2.03 43.56 -17.81
CA LEU A 399 2.92 44.54 -18.41
C LEU A 399 2.76 44.46 -19.92
#